data_9a49914e9306fefd736ada5c71f45e5e
#
_entry.id   9a49914e9306fefd736ada5c71f45e5e
#
_cell.length_a   1.000
_cell.length_b   1.000
_cell.length_c   1.000
_cell.angle_alpha   90.00
_cell.angle_beta   90.00
_cell.angle_gamma   90.00
#
_symmetry.space_group_name_H-M   'P 1'
#
loop_
_entity.id
_entity.type
_entity.pdbx_description
1 polymer ?
#
loop_
_entity_poly.entity_id
_entity_poly.type
_entity_poly.pdbx_seq_one_letter_code
_entity_poly.pdbx_strand_id
1 'polypeptide(L)'
;VQPSPKLNELQAELERLMRRLGLPAEARKFTPHVTLARLRDTSPVDVAHYLALHPIVRPISFTARRFALMSSRDSIGGGPYVLEAAYPLGLSYPNRPSGAVSQRR
;
A
#
# COMPACT_ATOMS: atom_id res chain seq x y z
N VAL A 1 -1.24 10.35 4.08
CA VAL A 1 -0.52 10.46 2.79
C VAL A 1 -1.23 11.47 1.92
N GLN A 2 -0.47 12.37 1.32
CA GLN A 2 -1.05 13.34 0.40
C GLN A 2 -1.64 12.66 -0.83
N PRO A 3 -2.77 13.15 -1.36
CA PRO A 3 -3.37 12.61 -2.57
C PRO A 3 -2.39 12.68 -3.75
N SER A 4 -2.36 11.61 -4.54
CA SER A 4 -1.54 11.52 -5.74
C SER A 4 -2.37 10.94 -6.88
N PRO A 5 -2.53 11.63 -8.01
CA PRO A 5 -3.26 11.09 -9.15
C PRO A 5 -2.66 9.78 -9.67
N LYS A 6 -1.35 9.68 -9.72
CA LYS A 6 -0.66 8.45 -10.15
C LYS A 6 -0.91 7.26 -9.23
N LEU A 7 -0.93 7.50 -7.93
CA LEU A 7 -1.24 6.46 -6.96
C LEU A 7 -2.71 6.00 -7.10
N ASN A 8 -3.62 6.93 -7.30
CA ASN A 8 -5.02 6.62 -7.52
C ASN A 8 -5.23 5.82 -8.82
N GLU A 9 -4.50 6.15 -9.88
CA GLU A 9 -4.53 5.40 -11.14
C GLU A 9 -4.04 3.98 -10.96
N LEU A 10 -2.93 3.79 -10.26
CA LEU A 10 -2.40 2.47 -9.94
C LEU A 10 -3.41 1.64 -9.16
N GLN A 11 -3.99 2.21 -8.13
CA GLN A 11 -5.02 1.53 -7.33
C GLN A 11 -6.22 1.14 -8.19
N ALA A 12 -6.69 2.03 -9.05
CA ALA A 12 -7.82 1.75 -9.92
C ALA A 12 -7.51 0.63 -10.93
N GLU A 13 -6.30 0.56 -11.46
CA GLU A 13 -5.89 -0.52 -12.35
C GLU A 13 -5.79 -1.86 -11.63
N LEU A 14 -5.24 -1.87 -10.43
CA LEU A 14 -5.18 -3.08 -9.61
C LEU A 14 -6.57 -3.57 -9.25
N GLU A 15 -7.48 -2.67 -8.92
CA GLU A 15 -8.88 -3.00 -8.65
C GLU A 15 -9.55 -3.64 -9.87
N ARG A 16 -9.35 -3.08 -11.06
CA ARG A 16 -9.89 -3.65 -12.31
C ARG A 16 -9.31 -5.05 -12.57
N LEU A 17 -8.02 -5.23 -12.34
CA LEU A 17 -7.38 -6.53 -12.50
C LEU A 17 -7.96 -7.57 -11.54
N MET A 18 -8.16 -7.22 -10.29
CA MET A 18 -8.75 -8.11 -9.30
C MET A 18 -10.17 -8.53 -9.68
N ARG A 19 -10.96 -7.61 -10.20
CA ARG A 19 -12.30 -7.93 -10.72
C ARG A 19 -12.26 -8.89 -11.89
N ARG A 20 -11.31 -8.75 -12.81
CA ARG A 20 -11.12 -9.70 -13.92
C ARG A 20 -10.78 -11.10 -13.43
N LEU A 21 -10.08 -11.18 -12.29
CA LEU A 21 -9.75 -12.46 -11.67
C LEU A 21 -10.92 -13.07 -10.89
N GLY A 22 -12.07 -12.41 -10.88
CA GLY A 22 -13.27 -12.90 -10.21
C GLY A 22 -13.42 -12.48 -8.76
N LEU A 23 -12.56 -11.62 -8.26
CA LEU A 23 -12.66 -11.11 -6.90
C LEU A 23 -13.74 -10.02 -6.81
N PRO A 24 -14.47 -9.95 -5.70
CA PRO A 24 -15.48 -8.90 -5.53
C PRO A 24 -14.84 -7.52 -5.45
N ALA A 25 -15.60 -6.50 -5.87
CA ALA A 25 -15.16 -5.12 -5.77
C ALA A 25 -14.98 -4.70 -4.31
N GLU A 26 -13.93 -3.95 -4.02
CA GLU A 26 -13.75 -3.33 -2.71
C GLU A 26 -14.79 -2.23 -2.53
N ALA A 27 -15.60 -2.35 -1.49
CA ALA A 27 -16.68 -1.41 -1.21
C ALA A 27 -16.18 -0.12 -0.53
N ARG A 28 -15.03 -0.16 0.11
CA ARG A 28 -14.49 0.99 0.82
C ARG A 28 -13.74 1.91 -0.11
N LYS A 29 -13.88 3.21 0.14
CA LYS A 29 -13.11 4.21 -0.58
C LYS A 29 -11.60 4.00 -0.32
N PHE A 30 -10.81 4.03 -1.38
CA PHE A 30 -9.35 4.01 -1.26
C PHE A 30 -8.84 5.28 -0.59
N THR A 31 -8.16 5.10 0.52
CA THR A 31 -7.52 6.19 1.26
C THR A 31 -6.06 5.83 1.46
N PRO A 32 -5.14 6.46 0.72
CA PRO A 32 -3.71 6.20 0.89
C PRO A 32 -3.26 6.52 2.30
N HIS A 33 -2.65 5.57 2.97
CA HIS A 33 -2.19 5.76 4.35
C HIS A 33 -1.03 4.83 4.69
N VAL A 34 -0.29 5.21 5.70
CA VAL A 34 0.70 4.37 6.35
C VAL A 34 0.29 4.18 7.79
N THR A 35 0.05 2.95 8.18
CA THR A 35 -0.29 2.62 9.57
C THR A 35 0.97 2.76 10.43
N LEU A 36 0.93 3.67 11.39
CA LEU A 36 2.06 3.92 12.29
C LEU A 36 1.98 3.08 13.55
N ALA A 37 0.77 2.81 14.02
CA ALA A 37 0.55 2.03 15.22
C ALA A 37 -0.87 1.45 15.24
N ARG A 38 -1.02 0.32 15.92
CA ARG A 38 -2.32 -0.25 16.26
C ARG A 38 -2.39 -0.31 17.77
N LEU A 39 -3.34 0.43 18.32
CA LEU A 39 -3.48 0.56 19.76
C LEU A 39 -4.60 -0.33 20.25
N ARG A 40 -4.40 -0.94 21.42
CA ARG A 40 -5.39 -1.76 22.12
C ARG A 40 -5.61 -1.17 23.50
N ASP A 41 -6.86 -1.20 23.96
CA ASP A 41 -7.23 -0.78 25.31
C ASP A 41 -6.80 0.66 25.66
N THR A 42 -6.75 1.53 24.65
CA THR A 42 -6.35 2.92 24.80
C THR A 42 -7.53 3.81 24.41
N SER A 43 -7.82 4.83 25.23
CA SER A 43 -8.89 5.77 24.92
C SER A 43 -8.49 6.75 23.82
N PRO A 44 -9.46 7.24 23.02
CA PRO A 44 -9.18 8.29 22.02
C PRO A 44 -8.60 9.56 22.64
N VAL A 45 -8.99 9.88 23.88
CA VAL A 45 -8.50 11.05 24.60
C VAL A 45 -7.01 10.92 24.93
N ASP A 46 -6.58 9.75 25.37
CA ASP A 46 -5.18 9.49 25.68
C ASP A 46 -4.31 9.56 24.42
N VAL A 47 -4.80 9.04 23.30
CA VAL A 47 -4.11 9.13 22.01
C VAL A 47 -3.98 10.59 21.55
N ALA A 48 -5.07 11.34 21.63
CA ALA A 48 -5.05 12.76 21.26
C ALA A 48 -4.08 13.55 22.12
N HIS A 49 -4.03 13.27 23.42
CA HIS A 49 -3.10 13.91 24.35
C HIS A 49 -1.64 13.58 23.99
N TYR A 50 -1.35 12.32 23.72
CA TYR A 50 -0.01 11.90 23.28
C TYR A 50 0.41 12.60 21.99
N LEU A 51 -0.46 12.66 20.99
CA LEU A 51 -0.19 13.30 19.70
C LEU A 51 0.04 14.80 19.84
N ALA A 52 -0.66 15.47 20.77
CA ALA A 52 -0.46 16.87 21.04
C ALA A 52 0.92 17.15 21.64
N LEU A 53 1.45 16.24 22.46
CA LEU A 53 2.77 16.37 23.09
C LEU A 53 3.92 15.91 22.17
N HIS A 54 3.63 15.10 21.17
CA HIS A 54 4.61 14.52 20.25
C HIS A 54 4.23 14.79 18.80
N PRO A 55 4.25 16.08 18.36
CA PRO A 55 3.85 16.40 17.00
C PRO A 55 4.78 15.74 15.97
N ILE A 56 4.19 15.20 14.91
CA ILE A 56 4.94 14.73 13.75
C ILE A 56 5.44 15.98 13.02
N VAL A 57 6.74 16.22 13.09
CA VAL A 57 7.30 17.51 12.76
C VAL A 57 7.75 17.63 11.30
N ARG A 58 8.04 16.53 10.63
CA ARG A 58 8.61 16.58 9.28
C ARG A 58 7.88 15.67 8.31
N PRO A 59 7.36 16.22 7.21
CA PRO A 59 6.86 15.39 6.12
C PRO A 59 8.01 14.60 5.50
N ILE A 60 7.75 13.36 5.19
CA ILE A 60 8.68 12.49 4.46
C ILE A 60 8.17 12.38 3.03
N SER A 61 9.03 12.68 2.07
CA SER A 61 8.73 12.53 0.65
C SER A 61 9.67 11.53 0.02
N PHE A 62 9.11 10.65 -0.80
CA PHE A 62 9.89 9.69 -1.57
C PHE A 62 9.14 9.31 -2.84
N THR A 63 9.86 8.77 -3.80
CA THR A 63 9.26 8.20 -5.00
C THR A 63 9.13 6.70 -4.83
N ALA A 64 7.92 6.19 -4.92
CA ALA A 64 7.69 4.76 -4.91
C ALA A 64 8.20 4.15 -6.22
N ARG A 65 9.03 3.12 -6.13
CA ARG A 65 9.62 2.44 -7.29
C ARG A 65 9.07 1.05 -7.52
N ARG A 66 8.25 0.57 -6.61
CA ARG A 66 7.64 -0.76 -6.70
C ARG A 66 6.37 -0.82 -5.86
N PHE A 67 5.54 -1.76 -6.20
CA PHE A 67 4.47 -2.20 -5.30
C PHE A 67 4.62 -3.70 -5.04
N ALA A 68 3.95 -4.19 -4.04
CA ALA A 68 4.11 -5.56 -3.59
C ALA A 68 2.77 -6.25 -3.36
N LEU A 69 2.72 -7.52 -3.67
CA LEU A 69 1.64 -8.40 -3.27
C LEU A 69 2.01 -9.03 -1.93
N MET A 70 1.16 -8.82 -0.96
CA MET A 70 1.34 -9.34 0.39
C MET A 70 0.22 -10.33 0.71
N SER A 71 0.54 -11.39 1.42
CA SER A 71 -0.46 -12.29 1.98
C SER A 71 -0.54 -12.13 3.48
N SER A 72 -1.75 -12.30 4.00
CA SER A 72 -2.03 -12.29 5.43
C SER A 72 -1.97 -13.72 5.96
N ARG A 73 -0.79 -14.19 6.25
CA ARG A 73 -0.57 -15.50 6.88
C ARG A 73 0.40 -15.37 8.04
N ASP A 74 0.43 -16.37 8.91
CA ASP A 74 1.33 -16.38 10.05
C ASP A 74 2.76 -16.24 9.57
N SER A 75 3.40 -15.19 10.00
CA SER A 75 4.80 -14.93 9.67
C SER A 75 5.69 -15.18 10.87
N ILE A 76 6.79 -15.80 10.61
CA ILE A 76 7.88 -15.91 11.60
C ILE A 76 8.62 -14.59 11.59
N GLY A 77 8.51 -13.78 12.65
CA GLY A 77 9.25 -12.53 12.74
C GLY A 77 8.41 -11.27 12.92
N GLY A 78 7.14 -11.40 13.25
CA GLY A 78 6.40 -10.31 13.87
C GLY A 78 5.59 -9.38 13.00
N GLY A 79 5.32 -9.72 11.77
CA GLY A 79 4.37 -8.97 10.95
C GLY A 79 3.20 -9.83 10.50
N PRO A 80 1.98 -9.26 10.32
CA PRO A 80 0.84 -10.02 9.84
C PRO A 80 0.88 -10.31 8.33
N TYR A 81 1.86 -9.78 7.60
CA TYR A 81 1.95 -9.88 6.15
C TYR A 81 3.27 -10.46 5.69
N VAL A 82 3.18 -11.30 4.67
CA VAL A 82 4.34 -11.92 4.02
C VAL A 82 4.43 -11.40 2.59
N LEU A 83 5.61 -10.97 2.16
CA LEU A 83 5.85 -10.57 0.80
C LEU A 83 5.78 -11.79 -0.13
N GLU A 84 4.85 -11.75 -1.08
CA GLU A 84 4.69 -12.81 -2.08
C GLU A 84 5.36 -12.43 -3.41
N ALA A 85 5.23 -11.20 -3.84
CA ALA A 85 5.83 -10.72 -5.08
C ALA A 85 6.01 -9.20 -5.03
N ALA A 86 7.01 -8.71 -5.74
CA ALA A 86 7.24 -7.28 -5.91
C ALA A 86 7.28 -6.93 -7.41
N TYR A 87 6.71 -5.79 -7.75
CA TYR A 87 6.55 -5.34 -9.13
C TYR A 87 7.15 -3.94 -9.29
N PRO A 88 8.05 -3.72 -10.24
CA PRO A 88 8.64 -2.40 -10.44
C PRO A 88 7.64 -1.41 -11.05
N LEU A 89 7.81 -0.15 -10.72
CA LEU A 89 7.04 0.98 -11.23
C LEU A 89 7.93 1.89 -12.07
N GLY A 90 7.31 2.59 -13.03
CA GLY A 90 7.98 3.65 -13.79
C GLY A 90 9.03 3.17 -14.79
N LEU A 91 9.13 1.89 -15.04
CA LEU A 91 10.02 1.35 -16.04
C LEU A 91 9.30 1.28 -17.38
N SER A 92 9.56 2.24 -18.22
CA SER A 92 9.14 2.21 -19.59
C SER A 92 10.15 1.40 -20.40
N TYR A 93 9.74 0.23 -20.88
CA TYR A 93 10.56 -0.57 -21.79
C TYR A 93 9.99 -0.43 -23.20
N PRO A 94 10.55 0.43 -24.05
CA PRO A 94 9.95 0.75 -25.35
C PRO A 94 9.83 -0.44 -26.29
N ASN A 95 10.53 -1.53 -26.04
CA ASN A 95 10.54 -2.72 -26.91
C ASN A 95 9.92 -3.95 -26.24
N ARG A 96 9.18 -3.78 -25.20
CA ARG A 96 8.56 -4.94 -24.55
C ARG A 96 7.23 -5.28 -25.19
N PRO A 97 7.00 -6.56 -25.56
CA PRO A 97 5.70 -6.97 -26.06
C PRO A 97 4.62 -6.62 -25.04
N SER A 98 3.49 -6.09 -25.53
CA SER A 98 2.32 -5.86 -24.73
C SER A 98 1.90 -7.16 -24.03
N GLY A 99 1.83 -7.16 -22.71
CA GLY A 99 1.49 -8.34 -21.92
C GLY A 99 2.67 -9.14 -21.36
N ALA A 100 3.90 -8.75 -21.65
CA ALA A 100 5.05 -9.34 -20.96
C ALA A 100 5.09 -8.83 -19.52
N VAL A 101 4.60 -9.63 -18.60
CA VAL A 101 4.71 -9.38 -17.18
C VAL A 101 6.10 -9.81 -16.75
N SER A 102 6.93 -8.86 -16.37
CA SER A 102 8.16 -9.19 -15.70
C SER A 102 7.82 -9.61 -14.28
N GLN A 103 7.74 -10.88 -14.09
CA GLN A 103 7.73 -11.43 -12.75
C GLN A 103 9.15 -11.50 -12.27
N ARG A 104 9.57 -10.49 -11.57
CA ARG A 104 10.79 -10.58 -10.79
C ARG A 104 10.42 -10.83 -9.36
N ARG A 105 10.82 -11.94 -8.93
CA ARG A 105 10.71 -12.34 -7.53
C ARG A 105 11.87 -11.78 -6.73
#